data_df7a2701db519857c94710c05b145c8c
#
_entry.id   df7a2701db519857c94710c05b145c8c
#
_cell.length_a   1.000
_cell.length_b   1.000
_cell.length_c   1.000
_cell.angle_alpha   90.00
_cell.angle_beta   90.00
_cell.angle_gamma   90.00
#
_symmetry.space_group_name_H-M   'P 1'
#
loop_
_entity.id
_entity.type
_entity.pdbx_description
1 polymer ?
#
loop_
_entity_poly.entity_id
_entity_poly.type
_entity_poly.pdbx_seq_one_letter_code
_entity_poly.pdbx_strand_id
1 'polypeptide(L)'
;MTLEDIKQAAREGRASVHLHGFCILPDGWQEYCDDPALIDGWAIYVRVETPDDPQQPFDLHELPDHQTYTSAEGAARAIALQLLGDAEAWNHD
;
A
#
# COMPACT_ATOMS: atom_id res chain seq x y z
N MET A 1 8.63 -5.72 -11.83
CA MET A 1 7.26 -6.28 -11.95
C MET A 1 6.38 -5.29 -12.68
N THR A 2 5.65 -5.74 -13.67
CA THR A 2 4.78 -4.89 -14.49
C THR A 2 3.38 -4.81 -13.88
N LEU A 3 2.55 -3.88 -14.38
CA LEU A 3 1.14 -3.79 -13.97
C LEU A 3 0.40 -5.11 -14.24
N GLU A 4 0.70 -5.76 -15.36
CA GLU A 4 0.08 -7.05 -15.68
C GLU A 4 0.48 -8.14 -14.68
N ASP A 5 1.72 -8.12 -14.18
CA ASP A 5 2.16 -9.06 -13.15
C ASP A 5 1.38 -8.84 -11.85
N ILE A 6 1.15 -7.58 -11.48
CA ILE A 6 0.36 -7.23 -10.29
C ILE A 6 -1.08 -7.69 -10.44
N LYS A 7 -1.68 -7.47 -11.61
CA LYS A 7 -3.05 -7.91 -11.90
C LYS A 7 -3.17 -9.43 -11.86
N GLN A 8 -2.19 -10.13 -12.39
CA GLN A 8 -2.16 -11.59 -12.34
C GLN A 8 -2.05 -12.08 -10.90
N ALA A 9 -1.17 -11.47 -10.10
CA ALA A 9 -1.04 -11.79 -8.68
C ALA A 9 -2.35 -11.56 -7.92
N ALA A 10 -3.07 -10.49 -8.25
CA ALA A 10 -4.38 -10.21 -7.67
C ALA A 10 -5.40 -11.30 -8.01
N ARG A 11 -5.42 -11.75 -9.26
CA ARG A 11 -6.30 -12.85 -9.68
C ARG A 11 -5.98 -14.16 -8.96
N GLU A 12 -4.72 -14.36 -8.60
CA GLU A 12 -4.26 -15.55 -7.88
C GLU A 12 -4.36 -15.42 -6.35
N GLY A 13 -4.88 -14.30 -5.85
CA GLY A 13 -5.00 -14.06 -4.42
C GLY A 13 -3.71 -13.71 -3.71
N ARG A 14 -2.67 -13.28 -4.46
CA ARG A 14 -1.34 -12.97 -3.93
C ARG A 14 -1.07 -11.49 -3.74
N ALA A 15 -2.03 -10.60 -4.05
CA ALA A 15 -1.88 -9.16 -3.91
C ALA A 15 -2.76 -8.62 -2.79
N SER A 16 -2.26 -7.63 -2.06
CA SER A 16 -3.03 -6.92 -1.04
C SER A 16 -2.72 -5.43 -1.09
N VAL A 17 -3.70 -4.61 -0.70
CA VAL A 17 -3.58 -3.15 -0.69
C VAL A 17 -3.49 -2.70 0.76
N HIS A 18 -2.53 -1.82 1.05
CA HIS A 18 -2.24 -1.35 2.40
C HIS A 18 -2.13 0.16 2.45
N LEU A 19 -2.61 0.73 3.54
CA LEU A 19 -2.50 2.16 3.85
C LEU A 19 -1.96 2.33 5.25
N HIS A 20 -0.98 3.22 5.44
CA HIS A 20 -0.48 3.56 6.76
C HIS A 20 -0.07 5.02 6.83
N GLY A 21 -0.09 5.57 8.06
CA GLY A 21 0.44 6.89 8.32
C GLY A 21 1.96 6.85 8.44
N PHE A 22 2.61 7.97 8.14
CA PHE A 22 4.05 8.12 8.36
C PHE A 22 4.37 9.49 8.95
N CYS A 23 5.51 9.60 9.62
CA CYS A 23 6.08 10.85 10.03
C CYS A 23 7.42 11.07 9.32
N ILE A 24 7.80 12.33 9.13
CA ILE A 24 9.07 12.71 8.51
C ILE A 24 10.02 13.10 9.63
N LEU A 25 11.13 12.37 9.74
CA LEU A 25 12.16 12.63 10.74
C LEU A 25 12.99 13.84 10.34
N PRO A 26 13.75 14.44 11.31
CA PRO A 26 14.61 15.62 11.03
C PRO A 26 15.63 15.41 9.90
N ASP A 27 16.04 14.15 9.67
CA ASP A 27 16.98 13.81 8.59
C ASP A 27 16.28 13.59 7.23
N GLY A 28 14.95 13.73 7.16
CA GLY A 28 14.18 13.56 5.94
C GLY A 28 13.67 12.15 5.71
N TRP A 29 13.99 11.18 6.56
CA TRP A 29 13.47 9.83 6.43
C TRP A 29 12.01 9.76 6.84
N GLN A 30 11.25 8.91 6.15
CA GLN A 30 9.88 8.59 6.53
C GLN A 30 9.88 7.37 7.44
N GLU A 31 9.09 7.42 8.49
CA GLU A 31 8.92 6.32 9.43
C GLU A 31 7.44 6.04 9.65
N TYR A 32 7.09 4.77 9.79
CA TYR A 32 5.73 4.36 10.14
C TYR A 32 5.28 5.07 11.41
N CYS A 33 4.04 5.56 11.39
CA CYS A 33 3.50 6.31 12.53
C CYS A 33 2.00 6.03 12.66
N ASP A 34 1.57 5.68 13.86
CA ASP A 34 0.16 5.45 14.17
C ASP A 34 -0.41 6.48 15.15
N ASP A 35 0.40 7.46 15.56
CA ASP A 35 -0.04 8.54 16.44
C ASP A 35 -0.61 9.70 15.61
N PRO A 36 -1.94 9.96 15.66
CA PRO A 36 -2.56 11.00 14.86
C PRO A 36 -1.94 12.39 15.03
N ALA A 37 -1.34 12.66 16.20
CA ALA A 37 -0.71 13.96 16.47
C ALA A 37 0.62 14.13 15.76
N LEU A 38 1.24 13.05 15.30
CA LEU A 38 2.58 13.06 14.71
C LEU A 38 2.59 12.72 13.22
N ILE A 39 1.46 12.31 12.68
CA ILE A 39 1.38 11.90 11.27
C ILE A 39 1.56 13.10 10.35
N ASP A 40 2.55 13.01 9.45
CA ASP A 40 2.83 14.02 8.43
C ASP A 40 2.16 13.69 7.09
N GLY A 41 1.83 12.44 6.84
CA GLY A 41 1.18 12.02 5.62
C GLY A 41 0.75 10.56 5.66
N TRP A 42 0.20 10.10 4.53
CA TRP A 42 -0.36 8.76 4.40
C TRP A 42 0.21 8.10 3.16
N ALA A 43 0.65 6.87 3.29
CA ALA A 43 1.26 6.09 2.22
C ALA A 43 0.37 4.90 1.87
N ILE A 44 0.33 4.58 0.57
CA ILE A 44 -0.38 3.41 0.06
C ILE A 44 0.63 2.55 -0.68
N TYR A 45 0.55 1.24 -0.48
CA TYR A 45 1.36 0.31 -1.25
C TYR A 45 0.57 -0.95 -1.57
N VAL A 46 0.97 -1.62 -2.63
CA VAL A 46 0.47 -2.94 -3.01
C VAL A 46 1.54 -3.95 -2.69
N ARG A 47 1.22 -4.93 -1.87
CA ARG A 47 2.10 -6.05 -1.55
C ARG A 47 1.75 -7.22 -2.44
N VAL A 48 2.75 -7.77 -3.12
CA VAL A 48 2.59 -8.93 -3.98
C VAL A 48 3.46 -10.06 -3.44
N GLU A 49 2.82 -11.17 -3.09
CA GLU A 49 3.54 -12.36 -2.64
C GLU A 49 4.27 -13.01 -3.81
N THR A 50 5.54 -13.37 -3.60
CA THR A 50 6.39 -14.04 -4.58
C THR A 50 6.94 -15.32 -3.95
N PRO A 51 6.09 -16.36 -3.75
CA PRO A 51 6.47 -17.55 -2.97
C PRO A 51 7.57 -18.39 -3.63
N ASP A 52 7.78 -18.22 -4.94
CA ASP A 52 8.81 -18.97 -5.66
C ASP A 52 10.20 -18.34 -5.55
N ASP A 53 10.32 -17.17 -4.93
CA ASP A 53 11.58 -16.48 -4.73
C ASP A 53 11.97 -16.53 -3.25
N PRO A 54 12.91 -17.44 -2.86
CA PRO A 54 13.28 -17.58 -1.46
C PRO A 54 14.04 -16.39 -0.90
N GLN A 55 14.63 -15.56 -1.75
CA GLN A 55 15.38 -14.37 -1.32
C GLN A 55 14.49 -13.13 -1.19
N GLN A 56 13.37 -13.12 -1.89
CA GLN A 56 12.43 -12.00 -1.87
C GLN A 56 11.00 -12.55 -1.90
N PRO A 57 10.45 -12.93 -0.72
CA PRO A 57 9.15 -13.59 -0.64
C PRO A 57 7.97 -12.68 -1.00
N PHE A 58 8.20 -11.36 -1.10
CA PHE A 58 7.18 -10.41 -1.52
C PHE A 58 7.82 -9.18 -2.15
N ASP A 59 7.05 -8.47 -2.97
CA ASP A 59 7.39 -7.15 -3.51
C ASP A 59 6.43 -6.11 -2.97
N LEU A 60 6.92 -4.88 -2.77
CA LEU A 60 6.12 -3.73 -2.39
C LEU A 60 6.13 -2.72 -3.54
N HIS A 61 4.94 -2.31 -3.98
CA HIS A 61 4.77 -1.28 -5.00
C HIS A 61 4.20 -0.04 -4.34
N GLU A 62 5.05 0.95 -4.12
CA GLU A 62 4.65 2.19 -3.48
C GLU A 62 3.93 3.09 -4.48
N LEU A 63 2.88 3.76 -4.00
CA LEU A 63 2.09 4.72 -4.75
C LEU A 63 2.36 6.12 -4.19
N PRO A 64 1.97 7.19 -4.92
CA PRO A 64 2.18 8.55 -4.41
C PRO A 64 1.55 8.76 -3.04
N ASP A 65 2.25 9.53 -2.20
CA ASP A 65 1.79 9.85 -0.85
C ASP A 65 0.61 10.83 -0.87
N HIS A 66 -0.17 10.81 0.21
CA HIS A 66 -1.30 11.71 0.41
C HIS A 66 -1.10 12.52 1.68
N GLN A 67 -1.58 13.78 1.68
CA GLN A 67 -1.48 14.66 2.83
C GLN A 67 -2.61 14.45 3.82
N THR A 68 -3.74 13.88 3.40
CA THR A 68 -4.90 13.65 4.24
C THR A 68 -5.32 12.19 4.22
N TYR A 69 -5.90 11.74 5.33
CA TYR A 69 -6.45 10.38 5.42
C TYR A 69 -7.59 10.19 4.41
N THR A 70 -8.47 11.17 4.28
CA THR A 70 -9.62 11.08 3.37
C THR A 70 -9.18 10.85 1.93
N SER A 71 -8.15 11.58 1.48
CA SER A 71 -7.59 11.41 0.14
C SER A 71 -6.95 10.02 -0.03
N ALA A 72 -6.19 9.58 0.96
CA ALA A 72 -5.53 8.29 0.94
C ALA A 72 -6.54 7.13 0.96
N GLU A 73 -7.57 7.22 1.80
CA GLU A 73 -8.63 6.21 1.86
C GLU A 73 -9.35 6.10 0.53
N GLY A 74 -9.69 7.22 -0.10
CA GLY A 74 -10.33 7.22 -1.42
C GLY A 74 -9.47 6.54 -2.47
N ALA A 75 -8.17 6.78 -2.45
CA ALA A 75 -7.23 6.13 -3.37
C ALA A 75 -7.10 4.63 -3.08
N ALA A 76 -7.01 4.25 -1.80
CA ALA A 76 -6.92 2.84 -1.41
C ALA A 76 -8.17 2.07 -1.86
N ARG A 77 -9.36 2.65 -1.69
CA ARG A 77 -10.62 2.04 -2.12
C ARG A 77 -10.67 1.88 -3.65
N ALA A 78 -10.23 2.88 -4.39
CA ALA A 78 -10.20 2.83 -5.84
C ALA A 78 -9.25 1.73 -6.34
N ILE A 79 -8.07 1.63 -5.73
CA ILE A 79 -7.07 0.63 -6.09
C ILE A 79 -7.56 -0.78 -5.73
N ALA A 80 -8.14 -0.95 -4.55
CA ALA A 80 -8.69 -2.24 -4.13
C ALA A 80 -9.82 -2.69 -5.07
N LEU A 81 -10.69 -1.76 -5.48
CA LEU A 81 -11.74 -2.08 -6.44
C LEU A 81 -11.16 -2.51 -7.79
N GLN A 82 -10.16 -1.78 -8.28
CA GLN A 82 -9.55 -2.05 -9.58
C GLN A 82 -8.78 -3.36 -9.61
N LEU A 83 -8.01 -3.65 -8.56
CA LEU A 83 -7.15 -4.85 -8.52
C LEU A 83 -7.85 -6.08 -7.95
N LEU A 84 -8.68 -5.90 -6.93
CA LEU A 84 -9.27 -6.99 -6.15
C LEU A 84 -10.78 -7.14 -6.35
N GLY A 85 -11.40 -6.19 -7.07
CA GLY A 85 -12.83 -6.22 -7.31
C GLY A 85 -13.69 -5.83 -6.11
N ASP A 86 -13.08 -5.28 -5.05
CA ASP A 86 -13.79 -4.92 -3.83
C ASP A 86 -13.15 -3.67 -3.21
N ALA A 87 -13.91 -2.57 -3.18
CA ALA A 87 -13.43 -1.29 -2.64
C ALA A 87 -13.14 -1.33 -1.14
N GLU A 88 -13.61 -2.35 -0.43
CA GLU A 88 -13.34 -2.52 1.00
C GLU A 88 -12.18 -3.49 1.27
N ALA A 89 -11.59 -4.09 0.25
CA ALA A 89 -10.52 -5.08 0.39
C ALA A 89 -9.14 -4.43 0.52
N TRP A 90 -9.00 -3.48 1.43
CA TRP A 90 -7.72 -2.83 1.74
C TRP A 90 -7.49 -2.87 3.25
N ASN A 91 -6.23 -2.77 3.64
CA ASN A 91 -5.81 -2.89 5.04
C ASN A 91 -5.28 -1.58 5.57
N HIS A 92 -5.73 -1.18 6.74
CA HIS A 92 -5.16 -0.06 7.48
C HIS A 92 -4.14 -0.64 8.46
N ASP A 93 -2.89 -0.47 8.14
CA ASP A 93 -1.80 -0.96 8.97
C ASP A 93 -1.54 -0.07 10.19
#